data_f1347ac07a6dc9c75ec7fec7dd947b09
#
_entry.id   f1347ac07a6dc9c75ec7fec7dd947b09
#
_cell.length_a   1.000
_cell.length_b   1.000
_cell.length_c   1.000
_cell.angle_alpha   90.00
_cell.angle_beta   90.00
_cell.angle_gamma   90.00
#
_symmetry.space_group_name_H-M   'P 1'
#
loop_
_entity.id
_entity.type
_entity.pdbx_description
1 polymer ?
#
loop_
_entity_poly.entity_id
_entity_poly.type
_entity_poly.pdbx_seq_one_letter_code
_entity_poly.pdbx_strand_id
1 'polypeptide(L)'
;MKALVTGGAGFLGSHLCTRLVNEGHEVYCLDSFVTSSPKNLNRHVELIIDRVDGITDLPVVDWIFHLASPAAPGDINTFKGTCLAANISGTKRMIKHAESYNAKLMFVSTMKVYGQCHRVEEYITGKVAGEKLCENHKIARLANVYGPNMRPDDSRVIPVFITKALKNEELSLWNEGTQLDSFCYVDDIIDGLMRFMLSDSTGVIEFGYNDTISIAFLADKILRLTGSKSHLITTERVTVVDICHQLADLTRARKELGWFPDTILDAGLVKTIHYFKEILHVGKES
;
A
#
# COMPACT_ATOMS: atom_id res chain seq x y z
N MET A 1 -11.41 -14.11 -15.78
CA MET A 1 -12.19 -12.94 -15.34
C MET A 1 -11.55 -11.68 -15.88
N LYS A 2 -12.32 -10.60 -16.03
CA LYS A 2 -11.83 -9.26 -16.33
C LYS A 2 -11.76 -8.46 -15.04
N ALA A 3 -10.64 -7.81 -14.78
CA ALA A 3 -10.41 -7.06 -13.55
C ALA A 3 -9.95 -5.62 -13.84
N LEU A 4 -10.57 -4.65 -13.17
CA LEU A 4 -10.13 -3.26 -13.15
C LEU A 4 -9.40 -2.99 -11.84
N VAL A 5 -8.16 -2.51 -11.94
CA VAL A 5 -7.35 -2.10 -10.80
C VAL A 5 -7.13 -0.58 -10.89
N THR A 6 -7.78 0.20 -10.03
CA THR A 6 -7.52 1.63 -9.96
C THR A 6 -6.29 1.89 -9.09
N GLY A 7 -5.41 2.80 -9.50
CA GLY A 7 -4.09 2.95 -8.88
C GLY A 7 -3.15 1.76 -9.20
N GLY A 8 -3.40 1.09 -10.32
CA GLY A 8 -2.70 -0.14 -10.71
C GLY A 8 -1.21 0.04 -11.01
N ALA A 9 -0.75 1.24 -11.34
CA ALA A 9 0.66 1.56 -11.55
C ALA A 9 1.40 1.94 -10.25
N GLY A 10 0.68 2.04 -9.13
CA GLY A 10 1.24 2.29 -7.80
C GLY A 10 1.90 1.05 -7.19
N PHE A 11 2.42 1.20 -5.96
CA PHE A 11 3.10 0.13 -5.24
C PHE A 11 2.26 -1.16 -5.14
N LEU A 12 1.15 -1.13 -4.43
CA LEU A 12 0.29 -2.31 -4.26
C LEU A 12 -0.38 -2.73 -5.58
N GLY A 13 -0.85 -1.73 -6.34
CA GLY A 13 -1.57 -1.99 -7.60
C GLY A 13 -0.75 -2.74 -8.62
N SER A 14 0.55 -2.45 -8.75
CA SER A 14 1.45 -3.12 -9.70
C SER A 14 1.68 -4.60 -9.37
N HIS A 15 1.80 -4.93 -8.08
CA HIS A 15 1.86 -6.32 -7.62
C HIS A 15 0.55 -7.06 -7.88
N LEU A 16 -0.58 -6.41 -7.58
CA LEU A 16 -1.90 -6.99 -7.84
C LEU A 16 -2.15 -7.22 -9.34
N CYS A 17 -1.85 -6.23 -10.17
CA CYS A 17 -1.93 -6.38 -11.63
C CYS A 17 -1.08 -7.55 -12.13
N THR A 18 0.16 -7.67 -11.65
CA THR A 18 1.05 -8.76 -12.03
C THR A 18 0.51 -10.12 -11.57
N ARG A 19 -0.03 -10.21 -10.34
CA ARG A 19 -0.65 -11.45 -9.83
C ARG A 19 -1.86 -11.85 -10.68
N LEU A 20 -2.74 -10.92 -11.01
CA LEU A 20 -3.92 -11.17 -11.83
C LEU A 20 -3.55 -11.64 -13.25
N VAL A 21 -2.56 -11.00 -13.89
CA VAL A 21 -2.05 -11.43 -15.21
C VAL A 21 -1.49 -12.86 -15.15
N ASN A 22 -0.69 -13.15 -14.11
CA ASN A 22 -0.08 -14.47 -13.94
C ASN A 22 -1.11 -15.58 -13.70
N GLU A 23 -2.28 -15.24 -13.16
CA GLU A 23 -3.42 -16.15 -12.99
C GLU A 23 -4.32 -16.24 -14.24
N GLY A 24 -3.95 -15.57 -15.33
CA GLY A 24 -4.67 -15.64 -16.61
C GLY A 24 -5.90 -14.75 -16.71
N HIS A 25 -5.98 -13.70 -15.88
CA HIS A 25 -7.04 -12.70 -15.96
C HIS A 25 -6.73 -11.62 -17.01
N GLU A 26 -7.75 -11.03 -17.61
CA GLU A 26 -7.67 -9.82 -18.42
C GLU A 26 -7.68 -8.62 -17.47
N VAL A 27 -6.62 -7.81 -17.49
CA VAL A 27 -6.37 -6.78 -16.46
C VAL A 27 -6.32 -5.39 -17.06
N TYR A 28 -7.15 -4.51 -16.54
CA TYR A 28 -7.19 -3.09 -16.83
C TYR A 28 -6.64 -2.29 -15.65
N CYS A 29 -5.73 -1.37 -15.91
CA CYS A 29 -5.19 -0.45 -14.93
C CYS A 29 -5.70 0.96 -15.20
N LEU A 30 -6.46 1.55 -14.28
CA LEU A 30 -6.81 2.96 -14.31
C LEU A 30 -5.87 3.73 -13.39
N ASP A 31 -5.02 4.58 -13.95
CA ASP A 31 -4.05 5.36 -13.17
C ASP A 31 -3.79 6.73 -13.81
N SER A 32 -3.58 7.74 -13.00
CA SER A 32 -3.27 9.11 -13.44
C SER A 32 -1.80 9.48 -13.33
N PHE A 33 -0.98 8.58 -12.82
CA PHE A 33 0.46 8.74 -12.58
C PHE A 33 0.86 9.92 -11.68
N VAL A 34 -0.05 10.39 -10.82
CA VAL A 34 0.28 11.49 -9.88
C VAL A 34 1.36 11.07 -8.88
N THR A 35 1.33 9.81 -8.41
CA THR A 35 2.29 9.27 -7.43
C THR A 35 2.86 7.91 -7.85
N SER A 36 2.64 7.50 -9.09
CA SER A 36 2.97 6.19 -9.63
C SER A 36 3.79 6.30 -10.92
N SER A 37 4.21 5.17 -11.47
CA SER A 37 4.95 5.12 -12.73
C SER A 37 4.49 3.93 -13.59
N PRO A 38 4.31 4.11 -14.92
CA PRO A 38 3.99 3.02 -15.82
C PRO A 38 5.08 1.94 -15.86
N LYS A 39 6.31 2.25 -15.43
CA LYS A 39 7.42 1.29 -15.36
C LYS A 39 7.15 0.12 -14.42
N ASN A 40 6.24 0.29 -13.44
CA ASN A 40 5.87 -0.77 -12.51
C ASN A 40 4.85 -1.76 -13.09
N LEU A 41 4.23 -1.43 -14.23
CA LEU A 41 3.17 -2.27 -14.79
C LEU A 41 3.71 -3.45 -15.58
N ASN A 42 3.06 -4.59 -15.42
CA ASN A 42 3.24 -5.74 -16.30
C ASN A 42 2.77 -5.36 -17.73
N ARG A 43 3.56 -5.75 -18.74
CA ARG A 43 3.31 -5.42 -20.17
C ARG A 43 1.97 -5.94 -20.72
N HIS A 44 1.34 -6.90 -20.04
CA HIS A 44 0.07 -7.50 -20.45
C HIS A 44 -1.15 -6.82 -19.80
N VAL A 45 -0.94 -5.74 -19.07
CA VAL A 45 -2.00 -4.93 -18.48
C VAL A 45 -2.43 -3.86 -19.47
N GLU A 46 -3.73 -3.75 -19.72
CA GLU A 46 -4.29 -2.66 -20.51
C GLU A 46 -4.38 -1.38 -19.68
N LEU A 47 -3.74 -0.33 -20.12
CA LEU A 47 -3.61 0.92 -19.40
C LEU A 47 -4.67 1.95 -19.83
N ILE A 48 -5.40 2.47 -18.86
CA ILE A 48 -6.31 3.60 -19.00
C ILE A 48 -5.73 4.77 -18.21
N ILE A 49 -5.30 5.83 -18.91
CA ILE A 49 -4.70 7.00 -18.29
C ILE A 49 -5.79 8.02 -17.99
N ASP A 50 -6.26 8.02 -16.75
CA ASP A 50 -7.22 9.00 -16.23
C ASP A 50 -7.19 9.00 -14.70
N ARG A 51 -7.82 10.01 -14.12
CA ARG A 51 -8.12 10.04 -12.69
C ARG A 51 -9.27 9.08 -12.39
N VAL A 52 -9.27 8.49 -11.21
CA VAL A 52 -10.36 7.58 -10.80
C VAL A 52 -11.72 8.30 -10.69
N ASP A 53 -11.71 9.61 -10.45
CA ASP A 53 -12.88 10.51 -10.46
C ASP A 53 -13.10 11.20 -11.82
N GLY A 54 -12.37 10.79 -12.86
CA GLY A 54 -12.46 11.32 -14.24
C GLY A 54 -13.71 10.85 -14.98
N ILE A 55 -13.72 11.07 -16.28
CA ILE A 55 -14.91 10.86 -17.14
C ILE A 55 -14.71 9.78 -18.21
N THR A 56 -13.51 9.24 -18.37
CA THR A 56 -13.21 8.21 -19.37
C THR A 56 -14.10 6.98 -19.21
N ASP A 57 -14.62 6.43 -20.28
CA ASP A 57 -15.39 5.19 -20.26
C ASP A 57 -14.52 4.04 -19.77
N LEU A 58 -15.10 3.19 -18.94
CA LEU A 58 -14.42 2.05 -18.36
C LEU A 58 -14.94 0.75 -18.99
N PRO A 59 -14.06 -0.26 -19.17
CA PRO A 59 -14.47 -1.55 -19.69
C PRO A 59 -15.43 -2.26 -18.76
N VAL A 60 -16.30 -3.11 -19.31
CA VAL A 60 -17.12 -4.04 -18.53
C VAL A 60 -16.20 -5.07 -17.90
N VAL A 61 -16.23 -5.19 -16.57
CA VAL A 61 -15.36 -6.08 -15.80
C VAL A 61 -16.16 -6.89 -14.77
N ASP A 62 -15.57 -7.99 -14.33
CA ASP A 62 -16.15 -8.85 -13.29
C ASP A 62 -15.71 -8.38 -11.88
N TRP A 63 -14.51 -7.81 -11.77
CA TRP A 63 -13.91 -7.39 -10.51
C TRP A 63 -13.36 -5.97 -10.59
N ILE A 64 -13.55 -5.21 -9.53
CA ILE A 64 -12.96 -3.88 -9.34
C ILE A 64 -12.18 -3.89 -8.03
N PHE A 65 -10.87 -3.65 -8.12
CA PHE A 65 -10.00 -3.38 -6.99
C PHE A 65 -9.72 -1.87 -6.94
N HIS A 66 -10.30 -1.19 -5.98
CA HIS A 66 -10.15 0.27 -5.86
C HIS A 66 -9.04 0.63 -4.86
N LEU A 67 -7.82 0.85 -5.41
CA LEU A 67 -6.62 1.22 -4.64
C LEU A 67 -6.21 2.69 -4.85
N ALA A 68 -6.75 3.38 -5.85
CA ALA A 68 -6.33 4.73 -6.23
C ALA A 68 -6.46 5.72 -5.07
N SER A 69 -5.33 6.16 -4.53
CA SER A 69 -5.22 7.24 -3.54
C SER A 69 -3.74 7.55 -3.30
N PRO A 70 -3.32 8.82 -3.21
CA PRO A 70 -2.05 9.16 -2.58
C PRO A 70 -2.03 8.62 -1.15
N ALA A 71 -0.99 7.88 -0.77
CA ALA A 71 -0.96 7.14 0.50
C ALA A 71 0.30 7.37 1.34
N ALA A 72 1.43 7.78 0.73
CA ALA A 72 2.61 8.17 1.48
C ALA A 72 2.38 9.56 2.12
N PRO A 73 2.83 9.78 3.37
CA PRO A 73 2.58 11.06 4.07
C PRO A 73 3.01 12.30 3.29
N GLY A 74 4.14 12.24 2.57
CA GLY A 74 4.60 13.33 1.71
C GLY A 74 3.65 13.60 0.54
N ASP A 75 3.17 12.55 -0.11
CA ASP A 75 2.22 12.64 -1.24
C ASP A 75 0.87 13.19 -0.78
N ILE A 76 0.36 12.75 0.37
CA ILE A 76 -0.91 13.24 0.93
C ILE A 76 -0.85 14.76 1.12
N ASN A 77 0.25 15.26 1.68
CA ASN A 77 0.43 16.69 1.90
C ASN A 77 0.55 17.48 0.58
N THR A 78 1.18 16.90 -0.43
CA THR A 78 1.37 17.53 -1.75
C THR A 78 0.08 17.52 -2.56
N PHE A 79 -0.69 16.44 -2.52
CA PHE A 79 -1.85 16.18 -3.38
C PHE A 79 -3.18 16.09 -2.60
N LYS A 80 -3.41 16.98 -1.64
CA LYS A 80 -4.57 16.96 -0.74
C LYS A 80 -5.92 16.77 -1.46
N GLY A 81 -6.32 17.70 -2.28
CA GLY A 81 -7.61 17.62 -2.99
C GLY A 81 -7.74 16.36 -3.86
N THR A 82 -6.64 15.85 -4.42
CA THR A 82 -6.63 14.60 -5.20
C THR A 82 -6.90 13.40 -4.29
N CYS A 83 -6.39 13.41 -3.05
CA CYS A 83 -6.61 12.35 -2.09
C CYS A 83 -8.10 12.21 -1.74
N LEU A 84 -8.78 13.32 -1.39
CA LEU A 84 -10.22 13.32 -1.11
C LEU A 84 -11.05 12.91 -2.33
N ALA A 85 -10.76 13.48 -3.49
CA ALA A 85 -11.47 13.19 -4.73
C ALA A 85 -11.39 11.70 -5.09
N ALA A 86 -10.20 11.09 -4.99
CA ALA A 86 -10.02 9.67 -5.25
C ALA A 86 -10.85 8.78 -4.30
N ASN A 87 -10.83 9.09 -3.00
CA ASN A 87 -11.51 8.28 -1.98
C ASN A 87 -13.02 8.53 -1.89
N ILE A 88 -13.55 9.63 -2.40
CA ILE A 88 -14.98 9.97 -2.33
C ILE A 88 -15.61 9.89 -3.72
N SER A 89 -15.25 10.79 -4.63
CA SER A 89 -15.84 10.83 -5.98
C SER A 89 -15.46 9.61 -6.81
N GLY A 90 -14.18 9.19 -6.73
CA GLY A 90 -13.69 7.98 -7.37
C GLY A 90 -14.41 6.74 -6.86
N THR A 91 -14.57 6.60 -5.54
CA THR A 91 -15.33 5.49 -4.95
C THR A 91 -16.78 5.46 -5.44
N LYS A 92 -17.47 6.60 -5.48
CA LYS A 92 -18.85 6.67 -6.02
C LYS A 92 -18.89 6.21 -7.49
N ARG A 93 -17.91 6.60 -8.30
CA ARG A 93 -17.81 6.16 -9.70
C ARG A 93 -17.61 4.65 -9.79
N MET A 94 -16.73 4.08 -8.96
CA MET A 94 -16.49 2.63 -8.95
C MET A 94 -17.71 1.84 -8.49
N ILE A 95 -18.44 2.31 -7.49
CA ILE A 95 -19.71 1.70 -7.05
C ILE A 95 -20.72 1.71 -8.19
N LYS A 96 -20.97 2.88 -8.81
CA LYS A 96 -21.89 2.99 -9.94
C LYS A 96 -21.53 2.03 -11.09
N HIS A 97 -20.22 1.92 -11.40
CA HIS A 97 -19.74 1.01 -12.43
C HIS A 97 -19.97 -0.46 -12.03
N ALA A 98 -19.65 -0.82 -10.78
CA ALA A 98 -19.88 -2.16 -10.24
C ALA A 98 -21.36 -2.56 -10.30
N GLU A 99 -22.26 -1.68 -9.87
CA GLU A 99 -23.71 -1.90 -9.89
C GLU A 99 -24.25 -2.04 -11.33
N SER A 100 -23.76 -1.20 -12.27
CA SER A 100 -24.20 -1.24 -13.66
C SER A 100 -23.90 -2.57 -14.37
N TYR A 101 -22.86 -3.26 -13.96
CA TYR A 101 -22.37 -4.47 -14.61
C TYR A 101 -22.29 -5.70 -13.68
N ASN A 102 -22.87 -5.59 -12.48
CA ASN A 102 -22.85 -6.66 -11.47
C ASN A 102 -21.44 -7.16 -11.14
N ALA A 103 -20.46 -6.23 -11.09
CA ALA A 103 -19.09 -6.54 -10.74
C ALA A 103 -18.89 -6.58 -9.22
N LYS A 104 -18.03 -7.47 -8.73
CA LYS A 104 -17.57 -7.43 -7.33
C LYS A 104 -16.64 -6.24 -7.13
N LEU A 105 -16.89 -5.40 -6.12
CA LEU A 105 -16.05 -4.26 -5.76
C LEU A 105 -15.35 -4.50 -4.43
N MET A 106 -14.04 -4.24 -4.41
CA MET A 106 -13.22 -4.16 -3.19
C MET A 106 -12.62 -2.77 -3.06
N PHE A 107 -12.92 -2.09 -1.94
CA PHE A 107 -12.28 -0.85 -1.54
C PHE A 107 -11.09 -1.13 -0.62
N VAL A 108 -9.91 -0.66 -1.00
CA VAL A 108 -8.71 -0.81 -0.17
C VAL A 108 -8.57 0.39 0.76
N SER A 109 -8.77 0.13 2.04
CA SER A 109 -8.69 1.09 3.15
C SER A 109 -7.41 0.91 3.97
N THR A 110 -7.37 1.45 5.17
CA THR A 110 -6.19 1.50 6.04
C THR A 110 -6.56 1.32 7.50
N MET A 111 -5.67 0.71 8.29
CA MET A 111 -5.80 0.64 9.75
C MET A 111 -5.77 2.03 10.41
N LYS A 112 -5.27 3.05 9.72
CA LYS A 112 -5.21 4.44 10.25
C LYS A 112 -6.59 5.05 10.51
N VAL A 113 -7.68 4.47 10.00
CA VAL A 113 -9.05 4.91 10.30
C VAL A 113 -9.42 4.76 11.77
N TYR A 114 -8.70 3.94 12.54
CA TYR A 114 -8.90 3.79 13.98
C TYR A 114 -8.21 4.85 14.84
N GLY A 115 -7.22 5.55 14.28
CA GLY A 115 -6.39 6.49 15.02
C GLY A 115 -6.68 7.97 14.72
N GLN A 116 -6.16 8.84 15.58
CA GLN A 116 -6.09 10.27 15.33
C GLN A 116 -4.69 10.62 14.82
N CYS A 117 -4.52 10.67 13.50
CA CYS A 117 -3.26 10.99 12.86
C CYS A 117 -3.38 12.32 12.10
N HIS A 118 -3.10 13.44 12.78
CA HIS A 118 -3.22 14.80 12.22
C HIS A 118 -2.39 15.02 10.95
N ARG A 119 -1.30 14.28 10.79
CA ARG A 119 -0.42 14.40 9.60
C ARG A 119 -1.07 13.94 8.31
N VAL A 120 -2.05 13.05 8.39
CA VAL A 120 -2.72 12.43 7.25
C VAL A 120 -4.25 12.50 7.39
N GLU A 121 -4.74 13.52 8.10
CA GLU A 121 -6.15 13.70 8.45
C GLU A 121 -7.07 13.64 7.21
N GLU A 122 -6.68 14.33 6.13
CA GLU A 122 -7.45 14.33 4.90
C GLU A 122 -7.53 12.95 4.25
N TYR A 123 -6.44 12.18 4.31
CA TYR A 123 -6.41 10.79 3.86
C TYR A 123 -7.35 9.92 4.70
N ILE A 124 -7.30 10.04 6.03
CA ILE A 124 -8.17 9.30 6.95
C ILE A 124 -9.63 9.67 6.69
N THR A 125 -9.94 10.96 6.60
CA THR A 125 -11.29 11.46 6.27
C THR A 125 -11.79 10.87 4.96
N GLY A 126 -10.96 10.86 3.92
CA GLY A 126 -11.29 10.25 2.64
C GLY A 126 -11.55 8.75 2.75
N LYS A 127 -10.68 8.02 3.47
CA LYS A 127 -10.83 6.56 3.66
C LYS A 127 -12.08 6.21 4.47
N VAL A 128 -12.37 6.94 5.56
CA VAL A 128 -13.61 6.75 6.34
C VAL A 128 -14.85 7.02 5.49
N ALA A 129 -14.85 8.09 4.68
CA ALA A 129 -15.94 8.37 3.77
C ALA A 129 -16.11 7.27 2.70
N GLY A 130 -15.00 6.77 2.13
CA GLY A 130 -14.99 5.65 1.18
C GLY A 130 -15.54 4.36 1.78
N GLU A 131 -15.17 4.02 3.02
CA GLU A 131 -15.71 2.85 3.71
C GLU A 131 -17.24 2.94 3.90
N LYS A 132 -17.75 4.12 4.31
CA LYS A 132 -19.20 4.34 4.42
C LYS A 132 -19.92 4.17 3.10
N LEU A 133 -19.34 4.61 1.99
CA LEU A 133 -19.90 4.39 0.66
C LEU A 133 -19.88 2.91 0.26
N CYS A 134 -18.90 2.15 0.72
CA CYS A 134 -18.68 0.75 0.38
C CYS A 134 -19.25 -0.25 1.42
N GLU A 135 -20.17 0.15 2.30
CA GLU A 135 -20.66 -0.70 3.41
C GLU A 135 -21.24 -2.06 2.96
N ASN A 136 -21.77 -2.15 1.75
CA ASN A 136 -22.31 -3.37 1.14
C ASN A 136 -21.29 -4.10 0.24
N HIS A 137 -20.06 -3.61 0.16
CA HIS A 137 -18.99 -4.18 -0.66
C HIS A 137 -17.87 -4.79 0.21
N LYS A 138 -16.80 -5.23 -0.41
CA LYS A 138 -15.60 -5.69 0.29
C LYS A 138 -14.75 -4.49 0.70
N ILE A 139 -14.31 -4.46 1.96
CA ILE A 139 -13.44 -3.40 2.49
C ILE A 139 -12.20 -4.08 3.08
N ALA A 140 -11.05 -3.88 2.45
CA ALA A 140 -9.77 -4.39 2.95
C ALA A 140 -9.04 -3.28 3.71
N ARG A 141 -8.95 -3.34 5.04
CA ARG A 141 -8.11 -2.45 5.84
C ARG A 141 -6.70 -2.99 5.94
N LEU A 142 -5.74 -2.24 5.44
CA LEU A 142 -4.34 -2.66 5.44
C LEU A 142 -3.55 -1.96 6.54
N ALA A 143 -2.69 -2.73 7.22
CA ALA A 143 -1.61 -2.20 8.07
C ALA A 143 -0.46 -1.66 7.18
N ASN A 144 0.72 -1.36 7.79
CA ASN A 144 1.85 -0.90 6.98
C ASN A 144 2.37 -2.02 6.09
N VAL A 145 2.32 -1.78 4.79
CA VAL A 145 2.80 -2.71 3.77
C VAL A 145 4.14 -2.21 3.22
N TYR A 146 5.07 -3.14 2.99
CA TYR A 146 6.37 -2.86 2.37
C TYR A 146 6.74 -3.91 1.32
N GLY A 147 7.64 -3.55 0.40
CA GLY A 147 8.11 -4.47 -0.63
C GLY A 147 8.76 -3.76 -1.83
N PRO A 148 9.14 -4.51 -2.86
CA PRO A 148 9.53 -3.97 -4.16
C PRO A 148 8.47 -3.02 -4.75
N ASN A 149 8.83 -2.22 -5.73
CA ASN A 149 8.00 -1.18 -6.36
C ASN A 149 7.59 0.00 -5.44
N MET A 150 8.05 0.03 -4.18
CA MET A 150 8.05 1.29 -3.43
C MET A 150 9.06 2.26 -4.03
N ARG A 151 8.71 3.56 -4.08
CA ARG A 151 9.61 4.57 -4.62
C ARG A 151 10.74 4.90 -3.63
N PRO A 152 11.96 5.21 -4.11
CA PRO A 152 13.07 5.64 -3.22
C PRO A 152 12.81 6.96 -2.49
N ASP A 153 11.96 7.82 -3.04
CA ASP A 153 11.52 9.10 -2.45
C ASP A 153 10.24 8.98 -1.62
N ASP A 154 9.73 7.77 -1.39
CA ASP A 154 8.60 7.53 -0.51
C ASP A 154 8.97 7.89 0.94
N SER A 155 8.15 8.70 1.58
CA SER A 155 8.40 9.22 2.94
C SER A 155 8.10 8.24 4.07
N ARG A 156 7.71 6.99 3.78
CA ARG A 156 7.54 5.93 4.78
C ARG A 156 8.88 5.40 5.27
N VAL A 157 8.89 4.84 6.47
CA VAL A 157 10.13 4.50 7.19
C VAL A 157 11.04 3.50 6.45
N ILE A 158 10.47 2.42 5.89
CA ILE A 158 11.29 1.37 5.23
C ILE A 158 11.98 1.91 3.97
N PRO A 159 11.30 2.56 3.00
CA PRO A 159 11.98 3.18 1.85
C PRO A 159 13.04 4.21 2.25
N VAL A 160 12.72 5.07 3.22
CA VAL A 160 13.66 6.08 3.73
C VAL A 160 14.93 5.44 4.28
N PHE A 161 14.78 4.42 5.15
CA PHE A 161 15.93 3.77 5.77
C PHE A 161 16.77 2.98 4.76
N ILE A 162 16.12 2.24 3.85
CA ILE A 162 16.84 1.49 2.81
C ILE A 162 17.61 2.46 1.89
N THR A 163 16.95 3.53 1.42
CA THR A 163 17.57 4.51 0.52
C THR A 163 18.78 5.17 1.16
N LYS A 164 18.65 5.62 2.41
CA LYS A 164 19.73 6.25 3.16
C LYS A 164 20.87 5.27 3.46
N ALA A 165 20.54 4.06 3.91
CA ALA A 165 21.53 3.02 4.18
C ALA A 165 22.36 2.67 2.94
N LEU A 166 21.72 2.51 1.78
CA LEU A 166 22.41 2.23 0.52
C LEU A 166 23.31 3.37 0.05
N LYS A 167 23.03 4.61 0.46
CA LYS A 167 23.85 5.79 0.17
C LYS A 167 24.89 6.09 1.26
N ASN A 168 24.93 5.31 2.34
CA ASN A 168 25.71 5.56 3.55
C ASN A 168 25.40 6.93 4.20
N GLU A 169 24.15 7.40 4.10
CA GLU A 169 23.65 8.59 4.76
C GLU A 169 23.15 8.24 6.17
N GLU A 170 23.12 9.22 7.09
CA GLU A 170 22.64 9.01 8.46
C GLU A 170 21.15 8.66 8.53
N LEU A 171 20.79 7.68 9.37
CA LEU A 171 19.42 7.31 9.67
C LEU A 171 18.93 8.04 10.92
N SER A 172 17.92 8.88 10.77
CA SER A 172 17.34 9.64 11.88
C SER A 172 16.27 8.83 12.60
N LEU A 173 16.46 8.63 13.89
CA LEU A 173 15.48 8.01 14.79
C LEU A 173 14.78 9.07 15.62
N TRP A 174 13.48 9.16 15.56
CA TRP A 174 12.69 10.01 16.45
C TRP A 174 12.53 9.30 17.80
N ASN A 175 12.76 10.03 18.91
CA ASN A 175 12.65 9.49 20.27
C ASN A 175 13.38 8.14 20.39
N GLU A 176 14.64 8.09 19.93
CA GLU A 176 15.50 6.89 19.97
C GLU A 176 14.92 5.66 19.22
N GLY A 177 13.88 5.87 18.42
CA GLY A 177 13.24 4.78 17.66
C GLY A 177 12.46 3.79 18.52
N THR A 178 12.01 4.20 19.71
CA THR A 178 11.25 3.36 20.65
C THR A 178 9.84 3.05 20.20
N GLN A 179 9.31 3.79 19.21
CA GLN A 179 7.98 3.50 18.67
C GLN A 179 7.91 2.07 18.13
N LEU A 180 6.80 1.39 18.44
CA LEU A 180 6.50 0.07 17.90
C LEU A 180 5.65 0.21 16.65
N ASP A 181 5.91 -0.59 15.64
CA ASP A 181 5.09 -0.67 14.42
C ASP A 181 5.09 -2.09 13.85
N SER A 182 4.10 -2.38 13.02
CA SER A 182 3.93 -3.67 12.36
C SER A 182 4.08 -3.51 10.86
N PHE A 183 4.77 -4.45 10.22
CA PHE A 183 5.09 -4.39 8.78
C PHE A 183 4.74 -5.71 8.10
N CYS A 184 3.85 -5.68 7.13
CA CYS A 184 3.45 -6.84 6.34
C CYS A 184 4.08 -6.77 4.94
N TYR A 185 4.61 -7.89 4.47
CA TYR A 185 5.19 -7.96 3.14
C TYR A 185 4.11 -7.95 2.05
N VAL A 186 4.41 -7.31 0.93
CA VAL A 186 3.44 -7.03 -0.13
C VAL A 186 2.79 -8.29 -0.71
N ASP A 187 3.56 -9.37 -0.93
CA ASP A 187 3.00 -10.60 -1.53
C ASP A 187 1.94 -11.25 -0.62
N ASP A 188 2.12 -11.19 0.70
CA ASP A 188 1.11 -11.69 1.65
C ASP A 188 -0.18 -10.86 1.55
N ILE A 189 -0.06 -9.54 1.45
CA ILE A 189 -1.22 -8.65 1.28
C ILE A 189 -1.94 -8.95 -0.04
N ILE A 190 -1.21 -9.11 -1.14
CA ILE A 190 -1.81 -9.42 -2.44
C ILE A 190 -2.54 -10.77 -2.39
N ASP A 191 -1.97 -11.79 -1.73
CA ASP A 191 -2.66 -13.07 -1.52
C ASP A 191 -3.95 -12.89 -0.72
N GLY A 192 -3.92 -12.07 0.35
CA GLY A 192 -5.10 -11.74 1.13
C GLY A 192 -6.19 -11.04 0.32
N LEU A 193 -5.83 -10.04 -0.49
CA LEU A 193 -6.78 -9.36 -1.37
C LEU A 193 -7.40 -10.31 -2.40
N MET A 194 -6.62 -11.20 -2.99
CA MET A 194 -7.12 -12.21 -3.94
C MET A 194 -8.09 -13.18 -3.27
N ARG A 195 -7.73 -13.75 -2.11
CA ARG A 195 -8.65 -14.63 -1.35
C ARG A 195 -9.94 -13.91 -0.98
N PHE A 196 -9.86 -12.65 -0.56
CA PHE A 196 -11.03 -11.87 -0.22
C PHE A 196 -11.91 -11.59 -1.44
N MET A 197 -11.34 -11.27 -2.61
CA MET A 197 -12.11 -11.09 -3.85
C MET A 197 -12.84 -12.36 -4.28
N LEU A 198 -12.20 -13.52 -4.15
CA LEU A 198 -12.75 -14.82 -4.51
C LEU A 198 -13.83 -15.31 -3.53
N SER A 199 -13.77 -14.90 -2.27
CA SER A 199 -14.74 -15.31 -1.25
C SER A 199 -16.10 -14.67 -1.41
N ASP A 200 -17.10 -15.19 -0.68
CA ASP A 200 -18.42 -14.55 -0.56
C ASP A 200 -18.50 -13.56 0.62
N SER A 201 -17.43 -13.46 1.42
CA SER A 201 -17.36 -12.51 2.55
C SER A 201 -17.45 -11.07 2.06
N THR A 202 -18.15 -10.22 2.83
CA THR A 202 -18.31 -8.78 2.59
C THR A 202 -17.98 -7.97 3.85
N GLY A 203 -18.05 -6.65 3.74
CA GLY A 203 -17.70 -5.73 4.82
C GLY A 203 -16.19 -5.68 5.08
N VAL A 204 -15.81 -5.31 6.29
CA VAL A 204 -14.41 -5.06 6.65
C VAL A 204 -13.66 -6.33 6.99
N ILE A 205 -12.53 -6.58 6.32
CA ILE A 205 -11.50 -7.55 6.75
C ILE A 205 -10.16 -6.81 6.85
N GLU A 206 -9.42 -7.09 7.90
CA GLU A 206 -8.12 -6.48 8.18
C GLU A 206 -6.98 -7.38 7.76
N PHE A 207 -5.94 -6.78 7.17
CA PHE A 207 -4.75 -7.46 6.68
C PHE A 207 -3.50 -6.75 7.20
N GLY A 208 -2.58 -7.49 7.76
CA GLY A 208 -1.34 -6.98 8.32
C GLY A 208 -0.52 -8.07 8.98
N TYR A 209 0.59 -7.70 9.58
CA TYR A 209 1.37 -8.60 10.43
C TYR A 209 0.96 -8.37 11.89
N ASN A 210 0.80 -9.43 12.67
CA ASN A 210 0.26 -9.33 14.03
C ASN A 210 1.34 -9.26 15.12
N ASP A 211 2.56 -8.91 14.75
CA ASP A 211 3.65 -8.64 15.67
C ASP A 211 4.23 -7.26 15.43
N THR A 212 4.81 -6.66 16.45
CA THR A 212 5.40 -5.32 16.40
C THR A 212 6.89 -5.36 16.65
N ILE A 213 7.60 -4.43 16.00
CA ILE A 213 9.02 -4.19 16.23
C ILE A 213 9.25 -2.70 16.49
N SER A 214 10.32 -2.36 17.23
CA SER A 214 10.73 -0.97 17.38
C SER A 214 11.35 -0.45 16.07
N ILE A 215 11.21 0.85 15.83
CA ILE A 215 11.84 1.50 14.67
C ILE A 215 13.37 1.43 14.76
N ALA A 216 13.92 1.45 15.99
CA ALA A 216 15.36 1.24 16.20
C ALA A 216 15.80 -0.17 15.76
N PHE A 217 15.03 -1.22 16.12
CA PHE A 217 15.29 -2.58 15.65
C PHE A 217 15.22 -2.71 14.14
N LEU A 218 14.23 -2.09 13.50
CA LEU A 218 14.11 -2.05 12.04
C LEU A 218 15.32 -1.38 11.39
N ALA A 219 15.78 -0.24 11.94
CA ALA A 219 16.93 0.49 11.44
C ALA A 219 18.22 -0.36 11.52
N ASP A 220 18.51 -0.96 12.69
CA ASP A 220 19.66 -1.87 12.86
C ASP A 220 19.62 -3.03 11.86
N LYS A 221 18.45 -3.65 11.69
CA LYS A 221 18.27 -4.74 10.75
C LYS A 221 18.55 -4.32 9.29
N ILE A 222 18.08 -3.16 8.87
CA ILE A 222 18.33 -2.62 7.52
C ILE A 222 19.82 -2.31 7.33
N LEU A 223 20.48 -1.72 8.32
CA LEU A 223 21.93 -1.46 8.27
C LEU A 223 22.73 -2.76 8.08
N ARG A 224 22.40 -3.80 8.83
CA ARG A 224 23.06 -5.12 8.71
C ARG A 224 22.82 -5.76 7.35
N LEU A 225 21.57 -5.76 6.86
CA LEU A 225 21.22 -6.39 5.58
C LEU A 225 21.78 -5.64 4.36
N THR A 226 21.99 -4.33 4.48
CA THR A 226 22.62 -3.52 3.41
C THR A 226 24.15 -3.55 3.45
N GLY A 227 24.73 -3.90 4.59
CA GLY A 227 26.17 -3.74 4.86
C GLY A 227 26.59 -2.26 4.97
N SER A 228 25.65 -1.38 5.30
CA SER A 228 25.85 0.06 5.34
C SER A 228 26.77 0.49 6.47
N LYS A 229 27.56 1.55 6.21
CA LYS A 229 28.38 2.25 7.22
C LYS A 229 27.66 3.44 7.85
N SER A 230 26.37 3.62 7.57
CA SER A 230 25.57 4.72 8.13
C SER A 230 25.50 4.66 9.65
N HIS A 231 25.40 5.83 10.27
CA HIS A 231 25.19 5.96 11.70
C HIS A 231 23.72 6.26 12.01
N LEU A 232 23.25 5.79 13.16
CA LEU A 232 21.97 6.16 13.74
C LEU A 232 22.14 7.48 14.50
N ILE A 233 21.27 8.45 14.22
CA ILE A 233 21.22 9.71 14.95
C ILE A 233 19.85 9.86 15.59
N THR A 234 19.82 10.26 16.86
CA THR A 234 18.56 10.54 17.54
C THR A 234 18.15 12.00 17.31
N THR A 235 16.90 12.20 16.95
CA THR A 235 16.31 13.51 16.80
C THR A 235 15.08 13.63 17.71
N GLU A 236 14.98 14.74 18.44
CA GLU A 236 13.77 15.02 19.20
C GLU A 236 12.63 15.43 18.26
N ARG A 237 11.47 14.85 18.50
CA ARG A 237 10.25 15.25 17.79
C ARG A 237 9.45 16.18 18.66
N VAL A 238 9.33 17.42 18.24
CA VAL A 238 8.61 18.50 18.94
C VAL A 238 7.08 18.41 18.80
N THR A 239 6.51 17.36 18.26
CA THR A 239 5.06 17.31 17.98
C THR A 239 4.39 16.06 18.55
N VAL A 240 3.10 16.28 18.88
CA VAL A 240 2.13 15.27 19.36
C VAL A 240 2.39 13.89 18.76
N VAL A 241 2.53 12.91 19.63
CA VAL A 241 2.65 11.49 19.23
C VAL A 241 1.36 11.12 18.50
N ASP A 242 1.43 11.04 17.17
CA ASP A 242 0.38 10.41 16.39
C ASP A 242 0.39 8.91 16.74
N ILE A 243 -0.42 8.51 17.70
CA ILE A 243 -0.61 7.08 18.04
C ILE A 243 -1.48 6.49 16.93
N CYS A 244 -0.85 6.08 15.84
CA CYS A 244 -1.51 5.42 14.72
C CYS A 244 -1.21 3.91 14.71
N HIS A 245 -0.81 3.35 15.86
CA HIS A 245 -0.38 1.95 15.94
C HIS A 245 -1.52 1.08 16.43
N GLN A 246 -2.23 0.48 15.50
CA GLN A 246 -3.18 -0.57 15.81
C GLN A 246 -2.78 -1.82 15.03
N LEU A 247 -2.59 -2.92 15.75
CA LEU A 247 -2.41 -4.23 15.13
C LEU A 247 -3.70 -4.63 14.42
N ALA A 248 -3.56 -5.27 13.26
CA ALA A 248 -4.68 -5.81 12.54
C ALA A 248 -5.32 -6.99 13.32
N ASP A 249 -6.64 -6.97 13.46
CA ASP A 249 -7.39 -8.15 13.92
C ASP A 249 -7.55 -9.14 12.77
N LEU A 250 -6.72 -10.16 12.78
CA LEU A 250 -6.70 -11.20 11.75
C LEU A 250 -7.76 -12.29 11.93
N THR A 251 -8.66 -12.16 12.92
CA THR A 251 -9.66 -13.20 13.25
C THR A 251 -10.54 -13.52 12.04
N ARG A 252 -11.09 -12.50 11.37
CA ARG A 252 -11.91 -12.69 10.18
C ARG A 252 -11.10 -13.22 8.99
N ALA A 253 -9.91 -12.66 8.76
CA ALA A 253 -9.04 -13.10 7.67
C ALA A 253 -8.69 -14.60 7.80
N ARG A 254 -8.36 -15.06 9.01
CA ARG A 254 -8.10 -16.48 9.28
C ARG A 254 -9.34 -17.35 9.09
N LYS A 255 -10.46 -16.97 9.71
CA LYS A 255 -11.66 -17.79 9.75
C LYS A 255 -12.36 -17.88 8.40
N GLU A 256 -12.48 -16.76 7.70
CA GLU A 256 -13.30 -16.64 6.49
C GLU A 256 -12.48 -16.87 5.21
N LEU A 257 -11.18 -16.56 5.23
CA LEU A 257 -10.32 -16.64 4.04
C LEU A 257 -9.21 -17.68 4.16
N GLY A 258 -9.00 -18.27 5.34
CA GLY A 258 -7.84 -19.13 5.61
C GLY A 258 -6.51 -18.37 5.41
N TRP A 259 -6.52 -17.04 5.61
CA TRP A 259 -5.37 -16.19 5.35
C TRP A 259 -4.63 -15.80 6.63
N PHE A 260 -3.31 -15.85 6.52
CA PHE A 260 -2.37 -15.38 7.53
C PHE A 260 -1.06 -14.95 6.83
N PRO A 261 -0.37 -13.87 7.25
CA PRO A 261 0.90 -13.47 6.66
C PRO A 261 1.98 -14.50 6.97
N ASP A 262 2.73 -14.93 5.96
CA ASP A 262 3.74 -16.01 6.06
C ASP A 262 5.18 -15.49 5.88
N THR A 263 5.34 -14.32 5.28
CA THR A 263 6.66 -13.77 5.00
C THR A 263 7.27 -13.11 6.24
N ILE A 264 8.34 -13.71 6.79
CA ILE A 264 9.10 -13.09 7.88
C ILE A 264 9.79 -11.81 7.42
N LEU A 265 9.98 -10.87 8.35
CA LEU A 265 10.51 -9.53 8.06
C LEU A 265 11.84 -9.56 7.28
N ASP A 266 12.77 -10.43 7.67
CA ASP A 266 14.10 -10.54 7.04
C ASP A 266 13.99 -10.91 5.56
N ALA A 267 13.17 -11.90 5.24
CA ALA A 267 12.97 -12.35 3.85
C ALA A 267 12.36 -11.24 2.98
N GLY A 268 11.37 -10.54 3.50
CA GLY A 268 10.76 -9.41 2.80
C GLY A 268 11.72 -8.22 2.64
N LEU A 269 12.50 -7.89 3.68
CA LEU A 269 13.52 -6.83 3.60
C LEU A 269 14.61 -7.16 2.59
N VAL A 270 15.12 -8.39 2.53
CA VAL A 270 16.13 -8.80 1.54
C VAL A 270 15.63 -8.56 0.12
N LYS A 271 14.41 -8.99 -0.21
CA LYS A 271 13.81 -8.76 -1.54
C LYS A 271 13.62 -7.26 -1.82
N THR A 272 13.19 -6.49 -0.81
CA THR A 272 12.98 -5.05 -0.95
C THR A 272 14.31 -4.31 -1.16
N ILE A 273 15.35 -4.64 -0.38
CA ILE A 273 16.69 -4.06 -0.51
C ILE A 273 17.30 -4.40 -1.88
N HIS A 274 17.10 -5.63 -2.36
CA HIS A 274 17.58 -6.03 -3.70
C HIS A 274 16.98 -5.12 -4.79
N TYR A 275 15.65 -4.94 -4.78
CA TYR A 275 14.97 -4.02 -5.68
C TYR A 275 15.51 -2.59 -5.60
N PHE A 276 15.73 -2.06 -4.38
CA PHE A 276 16.28 -0.71 -4.20
C PHE A 276 17.72 -0.58 -4.73
N LYS A 277 18.56 -1.62 -4.55
CA LYS A 277 19.90 -1.65 -5.15
C LYS A 277 19.85 -1.54 -6.67
N GLU A 278 18.92 -2.25 -7.31
CA GLU A 278 18.76 -2.20 -8.77
C GLU A 278 18.35 -0.82 -9.27
N ILE A 279 17.32 -0.21 -8.66
CA ILE A 279 16.79 1.09 -9.12
C ILE A 279 17.69 2.28 -8.75
N LEU A 280 18.50 2.17 -7.69
CA LEU A 280 19.47 3.18 -7.30
C LEU A 280 20.84 2.95 -7.95
N HIS A 281 21.00 1.90 -8.77
CA HIS A 281 22.25 1.52 -9.43
C HIS A 281 23.43 1.30 -8.46
N VAL A 282 23.16 0.86 -7.23
CA VAL A 282 24.18 0.57 -6.22
C VAL A 282 24.75 -0.82 -6.45
N GLY A 283 26.10 -0.93 -6.56
CA GLY A 283 26.80 -2.20 -6.77
C GLY A 283 26.95 -2.63 -8.22
N LYS A 284 26.60 -1.79 -9.19
CA LYS A 284 27.09 -1.94 -10.59
C LYS A 284 28.42 -1.23 -10.68
N GLU A 285 29.50 -1.93 -10.33
CA GLU A 285 30.86 -1.53 -10.78
C GLU A 285 30.88 -1.61 -12.32
N SER A 286 31.26 -0.51 -12.94
CA SER A 286 31.50 -0.37 -14.39
C SER A 286 32.66 -1.24 -14.85
#